data_7acccef1ed58e7e021ef13a28e62d880
#
_entry.id   7acccef1ed58e7e021ef13a28e62d880
#
_cell.length_a   1.000
_cell.length_b   1.000
_cell.length_c   1.000
_cell.angle_alpha   90.00
_cell.angle_beta   90.00
_cell.angle_gamma   90.00
#
_symmetry.space_group_name_H-M   'P 1'
#
loop_
_entity.id
_entity.type
_entity.pdbx_description
1 polymer ?
#
loop_
_entity_poly.entity_id
_entity_poly.type
_entity_poly.pdbx_seq_one_letter_code
_entity_poly.pdbx_strand_id
1 'polypeptide(L)'
;YTFKGESFKIGCAMIDGAVVSGADVLIPFKTLNRHGLIAGATGTGKTKTLQILAEGLSDASIPVLMMDIKGDLSGIAAAGTSNDKIADRCQKLNIEFKPTAYPTDLLTLSNQKGARLRATVSEFGPVLLSKILGLNDTQGGFVAMIFKYCDDNKLPLLDLKDFIKVLQFVSDEGKADMEKDYGKISTTSTGTILRKVIELQQQGADVFFGEKSFEVDDLMRINEDGKGMISIVRVTDLQDRPKL
;
A
#
# COMPACT_ATOMS: atom_id res chain seq x y z
N TYR A 1 -31.84 1.79 12.23
CA TYR A 1 -30.79 2.66 12.80
C TYR A 1 -30.80 3.98 12.07
N THR A 2 -31.05 5.06 12.81
CA THR A 2 -30.93 6.43 12.32
C THR A 2 -29.66 7.06 12.88
N PHE A 3 -28.86 7.70 12.05
CA PHE A 3 -27.69 8.47 12.49
C PHE A 3 -27.77 9.89 11.91
N LYS A 4 -27.14 10.84 12.58
CA LYS A 4 -27.00 12.22 12.10
C LYS A 4 -25.65 12.39 11.45
N GLY A 5 -25.59 13.01 10.30
CA GLY A 5 -24.36 13.32 9.56
C GLY A 5 -24.38 12.82 8.12
N GLU A 6 -23.32 13.10 7.41
CA GLU A 6 -23.16 12.70 6.01
C GLU A 6 -22.86 11.22 5.88
N SER A 7 -23.38 10.63 4.84
CA SER A 7 -23.27 9.21 4.53
C SER A 7 -23.46 8.95 3.05
N PHE A 8 -23.02 7.81 2.58
CA PHE A 8 -23.34 7.35 1.24
C PHE A 8 -24.02 5.98 1.23
N LYS A 9 -24.83 5.73 0.20
CA LYS A 9 -25.60 4.51 0.02
C LYS A 9 -24.73 3.45 -0.65
N ILE A 10 -24.69 2.25 -0.07
CA ILE A 10 -23.99 1.09 -0.66
C ILE A 10 -24.96 0.00 -1.15
N GLY A 11 -26.24 0.12 -0.83
CA GLY A 11 -27.25 -0.85 -1.20
C GLY A 11 -28.60 -0.57 -0.55
N CYS A 12 -29.45 -1.58 -0.56
CA CYS A 12 -30.76 -1.56 0.11
C CYS A 12 -31.09 -2.94 0.68
N ALA A 13 -32.03 -3.00 1.61
CA ALA A 13 -32.57 -4.27 2.09
C ALA A 13 -33.46 -4.95 1.02
N MET A 14 -33.42 -6.28 1.01
CA MET A 14 -34.25 -7.12 0.16
C MET A 14 -34.96 -8.16 1.03
N ILE A 15 -36.24 -8.42 0.74
CA ILE A 15 -37.04 -9.50 1.33
C ILE A 15 -37.64 -10.31 0.19
N ASP A 16 -37.48 -11.63 0.20
CA ASP A 16 -37.95 -12.55 -0.81
C ASP A 16 -37.62 -12.15 -2.26
N GLY A 17 -36.41 -11.58 -2.46
CA GLY A 17 -35.93 -11.13 -3.76
C GLY A 17 -36.45 -9.76 -4.21
N ALA A 18 -37.33 -9.13 -3.44
CA ALA A 18 -37.84 -7.78 -3.69
C ALA A 18 -37.11 -6.72 -2.86
N VAL A 19 -36.82 -5.57 -3.47
CA VAL A 19 -36.22 -4.42 -2.79
C VAL A 19 -37.25 -3.79 -1.86
N VAL A 20 -36.86 -3.53 -0.61
CA VAL A 20 -37.70 -2.82 0.36
C VAL A 20 -37.48 -1.32 0.19
N SER A 21 -38.51 -0.62 -0.29
CA SER A 21 -38.45 0.84 -0.50
C SER A 21 -38.11 1.57 0.81
N GLY A 22 -37.17 2.51 0.75
CA GLY A 22 -36.74 3.31 1.91
C GLY A 22 -35.86 2.59 2.92
N ALA A 23 -35.52 1.31 2.71
CA ALA A 23 -34.62 0.57 3.59
C ALA A 23 -33.19 0.56 3.01
N ASP A 24 -32.63 1.74 2.85
CA ASP A 24 -31.27 1.95 2.34
C ASP A 24 -30.20 1.52 3.34
N VAL A 25 -29.13 0.89 2.84
CA VAL A 25 -27.92 0.60 3.60
C VAL A 25 -26.96 1.75 3.40
N LEU A 26 -26.78 2.54 4.45
CA LEU A 26 -25.99 3.75 4.46
C LEU A 26 -24.73 3.56 5.31
N ILE A 27 -23.59 4.09 4.85
CA ILE A 27 -22.35 4.15 5.64
C ILE A 27 -22.08 5.60 6.00
N PRO A 28 -22.04 5.94 7.31
CA PRO A 28 -21.65 7.27 7.77
C PRO A 28 -20.15 7.50 7.57
N PHE A 29 -19.75 8.62 6.95
CA PHE A 29 -18.32 8.93 6.75
C PHE A 29 -17.51 8.91 8.05
N LYS A 30 -18.07 9.43 9.13
CA LYS A 30 -17.40 9.48 10.45
C LYS A 30 -17.07 8.10 11.05
N THR A 31 -17.61 7.00 10.50
CA THR A 31 -17.33 5.63 10.98
C THR A 31 -16.29 4.92 10.13
N LEU A 32 -15.87 5.51 9.00
CA LEU A 32 -14.88 4.92 8.09
C LEU A 32 -13.41 5.04 8.56
N ASN A 33 -13.19 5.71 9.69
CA ASN A 33 -11.92 5.66 10.42
C ASN A 33 -11.74 4.35 11.22
N ARG A 34 -12.58 3.35 11.00
CA ARG A 34 -12.57 2.04 11.65
C ARG A 34 -12.24 0.95 10.65
N HIS A 35 -11.83 -0.21 11.18
CA HIS A 35 -11.63 -1.41 10.37
C HIS A 35 -12.97 -1.98 9.91
N GLY A 36 -12.99 -2.50 8.68
CA GLY A 36 -14.13 -3.20 8.11
C GLY A 36 -13.71 -4.49 7.41
N LEU A 37 -14.62 -5.42 7.25
CA LEU A 37 -14.41 -6.66 6.52
C LEU A 37 -15.50 -6.85 5.46
N ILE A 38 -15.09 -7.02 4.19
CA ILE A 38 -15.95 -7.41 3.09
C ILE A 38 -15.70 -8.88 2.80
N ALA A 39 -16.56 -9.75 3.29
CA ALA A 39 -16.45 -11.20 3.14
C ALA A 39 -17.49 -11.76 2.16
N GLY A 40 -17.11 -12.81 1.44
CA GLY A 40 -18.00 -13.51 0.50
C GLY A 40 -17.23 -14.45 -0.42
N ALA A 41 -17.92 -15.39 -1.06
CA ALA A 41 -17.34 -16.29 -2.05
C ALA A 41 -16.89 -15.55 -3.32
N THR A 42 -16.18 -16.23 -4.22
CA THR A 42 -15.81 -15.69 -5.53
C THR A 42 -17.08 -15.35 -6.33
N GLY A 43 -17.07 -14.17 -6.99
CA GLY A 43 -18.20 -13.71 -7.81
C GLY A 43 -19.35 -13.04 -7.04
N THR A 44 -19.29 -12.92 -5.71
CA THR A 44 -20.36 -12.27 -4.91
C THR A 44 -20.33 -10.74 -4.93
N GLY A 45 -19.34 -10.13 -5.58
CA GLY A 45 -19.25 -8.68 -5.73
C GLY A 45 -18.36 -7.96 -4.71
N LYS A 46 -17.48 -8.66 -3.98
CA LYS A 46 -16.54 -8.03 -3.01
C LYS A 46 -15.76 -6.86 -3.60
N THR A 47 -15.12 -7.07 -4.76
CA THR A 47 -14.35 -6.03 -5.46
C THR A 47 -15.25 -4.86 -5.87
N LYS A 48 -16.48 -5.12 -6.33
CA LYS A 48 -17.44 -4.05 -6.64
C LYS A 48 -17.85 -3.25 -5.42
N THR A 49 -18.03 -3.89 -4.28
CA THR A 49 -18.31 -3.18 -3.02
C THR A 49 -17.13 -2.29 -2.63
N LEU A 50 -15.89 -2.77 -2.78
CA LEU A 50 -14.69 -1.98 -2.51
C LEU A 50 -14.56 -0.77 -3.47
N GLN A 51 -14.88 -0.96 -4.76
CA GLN A 51 -14.91 0.14 -5.74
C GLN A 51 -15.98 1.18 -5.35
N ILE A 52 -17.21 0.77 -5.00
CA ILE A 52 -18.27 1.69 -4.56
C ILE A 52 -17.87 2.49 -3.31
N LEU A 53 -17.16 1.85 -2.37
CA LEU A 53 -16.63 2.55 -1.21
C LEU A 53 -15.62 3.64 -1.63
N ALA A 54 -14.69 3.30 -2.52
CA ALA A 54 -13.70 4.24 -3.02
C ALA A 54 -14.34 5.40 -3.82
N GLU A 55 -15.32 5.10 -4.66
CA GLU A 55 -16.11 6.09 -5.41
C GLU A 55 -16.82 7.06 -4.46
N GLY A 56 -17.55 6.53 -3.46
CA GLY A 56 -18.29 7.35 -2.50
C GLY A 56 -17.37 8.23 -1.62
N LEU A 57 -16.19 7.73 -1.26
CA LEU A 57 -15.19 8.51 -0.55
C LEU A 57 -14.59 9.61 -1.44
N SER A 58 -14.25 9.29 -2.68
CA SER A 58 -13.74 10.24 -3.65
C SER A 58 -14.73 11.39 -3.91
N ASP A 59 -16.01 11.05 -4.10
CA ASP A 59 -17.08 12.05 -4.27
C ASP A 59 -17.25 12.97 -3.04
N ALA A 60 -16.89 12.48 -1.85
CA ALA A 60 -16.89 13.24 -0.61
C ALA A 60 -15.56 13.99 -0.33
N SER A 61 -14.70 14.15 -1.33
CA SER A 61 -13.36 14.78 -1.20
C SER A 61 -12.42 14.05 -0.23
N ILE A 62 -12.59 12.74 -0.05
CA ILE A 62 -11.75 11.92 0.82
C ILE A 62 -10.81 11.08 -0.06
N PRO A 63 -9.49 11.29 0.03
CA PRO A 63 -8.51 10.47 -0.68
C PRO A 63 -8.53 9.00 -0.22
N VAL A 64 -8.25 8.08 -1.13
CA VAL A 64 -8.29 6.64 -0.89
C VAL A 64 -7.00 5.98 -1.35
N LEU A 65 -6.41 5.15 -0.50
CA LEU A 65 -5.29 4.27 -0.88
C LEU A 65 -5.78 2.82 -0.93
N MET A 66 -5.58 2.16 -2.06
CA MET A 66 -5.97 0.77 -2.29
C MET A 66 -4.78 -0.08 -2.71
N MET A 67 -4.79 -1.36 -2.34
CA MET A 67 -3.83 -2.35 -2.85
C MET A 67 -4.53 -3.30 -3.81
N ASP A 68 -4.00 -3.41 -5.02
CA ASP A 68 -4.56 -4.25 -6.10
C ASP A 68 -3.68 -5.49 -6.35
N ILE A 69 -4.08 -6.61 -5.76
CA ILE A 69 -3.39 -7.89 -5.88
C ILE A 69 -3.77 -8.61 -7.18
N LYS A 70 -5.00 -8.39 -7.69
CA LYS A 70 -5.55 -9.13 -8.84
C LYS A 70 -5.58 -8.32 -10.14
N GLY A 71 -5.40 -7.01 -10.08
CA GLY A 71 -5.48 -6.12 -11.23
C GLY A 71 -6.90 -5.71 -11.62
N ASP A 72 -7.89 -5.93 -10.74
CA ASP A 72 -9.30 -5.68 -11.03
C ASP A 72 -9.84 -4.36 -10.45
N LEU A 73 -9.03 -3.62 -9.69
CA LEU A 73 -9.40 -2.32 -9.14
C LEU A 73 -9.14 -1.15 -10.09
N SER A 74 -8.16 -1.25 -10.97
CA SER A 74 -7.74 -0.17 -11.87
C SER A 74 -8.83 0.30 -12.85
N GLY A 75 -9.87 -0.51 -13.06
CA GLY A 75 -11.04 -0.14 -13.88
C GLY A 75 -11.80 1.08 -13.38
N ILE A 76 -11.63 1.49 -12.12
CA ILE A 76 -12.26 2.70 -11.57
C ILE A 76 -11.79 4.00 -12.25
N ALA A 77 -10.61 3.96 -12.89
CA ALA A 77 -10.04 5.07 -13.64
C ALA A 77 -10.77 5.39 -14.96
N ALA A 78 -11.65 4.49 -15.42
CA ALA A 78 -12.39 4.65 -16.67
C ALA A 78 -13.90 4.61 -16.43
N ALA A 79 -14.62 5.44 -17.17
CA ALA A 79 -16.09 5.40 -17.13
C ALA A 79 -16.60 4.04 -17.58
N GLY A 80 -17.46 3.43 -16.79
CA GLY A 80 -18.09 2.16 -17.11
C GLY A 80 -19.11 2.27 -18.25
N THR A 81 -19.53 1.13 -18.77
CA THR A 81 -20.63 1.05 -19.76
C THR A 81 -21.82 0.33 -19.11
N SER A 82 -23.04 0.81 -19.40
CA SER A 82 -24.25 0.13 -18.98
C SER A 82 -24.47 -1.15 -19.78
N ASN A 83 -25.15 -2.09 -19.17
CA ASN A 83 -25.70 -3.29 -19.82
C ASN A 83 -27.06 -3.63 -19.18
N ASP A 84 -27.78 -4.58 -19.76
CA ASP A 84 -29.13 -4.94 -19.32
C ASP A 84 -29.20 -5.34 -17.84
N LYS A 85 -28.17 -6.02 -17.33
CA LYS A 85 -28.09 -6.42 -15.90
C LYS A 85 -27.91 -5.22 -14.98
N ILE A 86 -27.11 -4.24 -15.39
CA ILE A 86 -26.90 -2.99 -14.65
C ILE A 86 -28.18 -2.18 -14.68
N ALA A 87 -28.82 -2.04 -15.86
CA ALA A 87 -30.07 -1.30 -16.03
C ALA A 87 -31.19 -1.88 -15.16
N ASP A 88 -31.41 -3.20 -15.20
CA ASP A 88 -32.41 -3.90 -14.36
C ASP A 88 -32.13 -3.70 -12.87
N ARG A 89 -30.87 -3.82 -12.46
CA ARG A 89 -30.47 -3.61 -11.06
C ARG A 89 -30.73 -2.17 -10.62
N CYS A 90 -30.34 -1.19 -11.44
CA CYS A 90 -30.54 0.22 -11.12
C CYS A 90 -32.02 0.57 -11.02
N GLN A 91 -32.86 0.02 -11.93
CA GLN A 91 -34.31 0.16 -11.87
C GLN A 91 -34.89 -0.42 -10.56
N LYS A 92 -34.48 -1.64 -10.18
CA LYS A 92 -34.94 -2.29 -8.94
C LYS A 92 -34.55 -1.51 -7.69
N LEU A 93 -33.35 -0.88 -7.69
CA LEU A 93 -32.82 -0.11 -6.57
C LEU A 93 -33.28 1.35 -6.57
N ASN A 94 -34.00 1.79 -7.61
CA ASN A 94 -34.34 3.18 -7.86
C ASN A 94 -33.12 4.11 -7.76
N ILE A 95 -32.06 3.77 -8.48
CA ILE A 95 -30.82 4.54 -8.60
C ILE A 95 -30.52 4.80 -10.07
N GLU A 96 -29.82 5.90 -10.34
CA GLU A 96 -29.34 6.21 -11.68
C GLU A 96 -27.91 5.68 -11.86
N PHE A 97 -27.65 4.99 -12.99
CA PHE A 97 -26.30 4.63 -13.37
C PHE A 97 -25.64 5.81 -14.09
N LYS A 98 -24.64 6.41 -13.44
CA LYS A 98 -23.83 7.49 -14.02
C LYS A 98 -22.42 6.97 -14.32
N PRO A 99 -22.10 6.66 -15.59
CA PRO A 99 -20.75 6.28 -15.96
C PRO A 99 -19.77 7.41 -15.59
N THR A 100 -18.88 7.16 -14.66
CA THR A 100 -17.92 8.15 -14.16
C THR A 100 -16.53 7.56 -14.15
N ALA A 101 -15.54 8.32 -14.63
CA ALA A 101 -14.12 8.05 -14.42
C ALA A 101 -13.69 8.77 -13.14
N TYR A 102 -13.06 8.07 -12.24
CA TYR A 102 -12.57 8.67 -11.00
C TYR A 102 -11.09 9.06 -11.10
N PRO A 103 -10.67 10.14 -10.44
CA PRO A 103 -9.28 10.57 -10.45
C PRO A 103 -8.42 9.50 -9.76
N THR A 104 -7.56 8.84 -10.54
CA THR A 104 -6.85 7.65 -10.10
C THR A 104 -5.36 7.75 -10.42
N ASP A 105 -4.53 7.51 -9.41
CA ASP A 105 -3.10 7.29 -9.56
C ASP A 105 -2.81 5.78 -9.55
N LEU A 106 -2.18 5.28 -10.59
CA LEU A 106 -1.70 3.90 -10.63
C LEU A 106 -0.25 3.87 -10.17
N LEU A 107 -0.03 3.30 -9.00
CA LEU A 107 1.26 3.21 -8.32
C LEU A 107 1.82 1.79 -8.45
N THR A 108 3.15 1.66 -8.47
CA THR A 108 3.82 0.36 -8.55
C THR A 108 5.06 0.30 -7.68
N LEU A 109 5.34 -0.86 -7.12
CA LEU A 109 6.58 -1.19 -6.40
C LEU A 109 7.58 -1.94 -7.31
N SER A 110 7.22 -2.18 -8.55
CA SER A 110 7.97 -3.01 -9.51
C SER A 110 8.20 -2.29 -10.83
N ASN A 111 8.50 -3.03 -11.89
CA ASN A 111 8.64 -2.51 -13.26
C ASN A 111 7.32 -2.47 -14.05
N GLN A 112 6.17 -2.68 -13.41
CA GLN A 112 4.88 -2.51 -14.07
C GLN A 112 4.62 -1.04 -14.44
N LYS A 113 3.69 -0.83 -15.39
CA LYS A 113 3.26 0.52 -15.75
C LYS A 113 2.57 1.20 -14.57
N GLY A 114 2.97 2.42 -14.25
CA GLY A 114 2.47 3.23 -13.16
C GLY A 114 3.53 4.19 -12.64
N ALA A 115 3.16 5.09 -11.75
CA ALA A 115 4.10 5.89 -11.00
C ALA A 115 4.81 5.00 -9.98
N ARG A 116 6.14 5.00 -10.03
CA ARG A 116 6.93 4.12 -9.17
C ARG A 116 7.03 4.71 -7.77
N LEU A 117 6.65 3.94 -6.77
CA LEU A 117 6.91 4.26 -5.38
C LEU A 117 8.32 3.79 -5.00
N ARG A 118 9.11 4.69 -4.42
CA ARG A 118 10.44 4.42 -3.90
C ARG A 118 10.59 5.01 -2.50
N ALA A 119 11.28 4.28 -1.65
CA ALA A 119 11.70 4.73 -0.33
C ALA A 119 13.21 4.52 -0.17
N THR A 120 13.84 5.36 0.62
CA THR A 120 15.23 5.13 1.00
C THR A 120 15.30 4.01 2.05
N VAL A 121 16.45 3.32 2.10
CA VAL A 121 16.69 2.36 3.17
C VAL A 121 16.66 3.06 4.53
N SER A 122 17.17 4.30 4.63
CA SER A 122 17.10 5.12 5.85
C SER A 122 15.68 5.34 6.33
N GLU A 123 14.74 5.73 5.44
CA GLU A 123 13.32 5.95 5.80
C GLU A 123 12.60 4.66 6.18
N PHE A 124 12.96 3.55 5.52
CA PHE A 124 12.40 2.24 5.84
C PHE A 124 12.78 1.78 7.26
N GLY A 125 13.98 2.11 7.67
CA GLY A 125 14.47 1.92 9.02
C GLY A 125 14.88 0.48 9.36
N PRO A 126 15.62 0.31 10.47
CA PRO A 126 16.23 -0.98 10.82
C PRO A 126 15.21 -2.05 11.19
N VAL A 127 14.08 -1.66 11.79
CA VAL A 127 13.06 -2.63 12.25
C VAL A 127 12.35 -3.30 11.08
N LEU A 128 11.91 -2.50 10.08
CA LEU A 128 11.23 -3.05 8.91
C LEU A 128 12.19 -3.82 8.03
N LEU A 129 13.41 -3.29 7.83
CA LEU A 129 14.44 -3.99 7.07
C LEU A 129 14.78 -5.36 7.69
N SER A 130 14.94 -5.42 9.01
CA SER A 130 15.20 -6.68 9.73
C SER A 130 14.06 -7.70 9.56
N LYS A 131 12.81 -7.24 9.60
CA LYS A 131 11.63 -8.09 9.38
C LYS A 131 11.58 -8.66 7.96
N ILE A 132 11.77 -7.83 6.93
CA ILE A 132 11.78 -8.27 5.54
C ILE A 132 12.92 -9.26 5.28
N LEU A 133 14.10 -9.00 5.83
CA LEU A 133 15.24 -9.91 5.72
C LEU A 133 15.07 -11.20 6.53
N GLY A 134 14.07 -11.30 7.40
CA GLY A 134 13.85 -12.46 8.26
C GLY A 134 15.01 -12.71 9.22
N LEU A 135 15.50 -11.64 9.85
CA LEU A 135 16.63 -11.68 10.80
C LEU A 135 16.15 -12.04 12.19
N ASN A 136 17.02 -12.72 12.96
CA ASN A 136 16.84 -12.92 14.38
C ASN A 136 17.23 -11.66 15.18
N ASP A 137 16.96 -11.65 16.50
CA ASP A 137 17.19 -10.49 17.35
C ASP A 137 18.65 -10.01 17.36
N THR A 138 19.61 -10.94 17.36
CA THR A 138 21.05 -10.60 17.31
C THR A 138 21.42 -9.91 16.00
N GLN A 139 20.93 -10.44 14.88
CA GLN A 139 21.17 -9.87 13.54
C GLN A 139 20.44 -8.54 13.37
N GLY A 140 19.20 -8.44 13.87
CA GLY A 140 18.42 -7.21 13.89
C GLY A 140 19.08 -6.12 14.73
N GLY A 141 19.64 -6.48 15.89
CA GLY A 141 20.44 -5.58 16.70
C GLY A 141 21.67 -5.05 15.95
N PHE A 142 22.34 -5.91 15.16
CA PHE A 142 23.46 -5.46 14.34
C PHE A 142 23.00 -4.52 13.20
N VAL A 143 21.89 -4.79 12.56
CA VAL A 143 21.30 -3.85 11.58
C VAL A 143 21.00 -2.51 12.24
N ALA A 144 20.42 -2.49 13.44
CA ALA A 144 20.15 -1.25 14.17
C ALA A 144 21.44 -0.47 14.50
N MET A 145 22.54 -1.15 14.83
CA MET A 145 23.84 -0.53 15.03
C MET A 145 24.38 0.14 13.74
N ILE A 146 24.21 -0.52 12.58
CA ILE A 146 24.60 0.06 11.29
C ILE A 146 23.82 1.35 11.01
N PHE A 147 22.51 1.35 11.21
CA PHE A 147 21.69 2.55 11.03
C PHE A 147 22.13 3.67 11.98
N LYS A 148 22.36 3.34 13.26
CA LYS A 148 22.86 4.32 14.24
C LYS A 148 24.22 4.89 13.82
N TYR A 149 25.14 4.06 13.36
CA TYR A 149 26.43 4.50 12.82
C TYR A 149 26.26 5.46 11.64
N CYS A 150 25.38 5.13 10.70
CA CYS A 150 25.08 5.97 9.55
C CYS A 150 24.49 7.32 9.96
N ASP A 151 23.55 7.33 10.90
CA ASP A 151 22.92 8.55 11.41
C ASP A 151 23.96 9.46 12.10
N ASP A 152 24.79 8.90 12.98
CA ASP A 152 25.84 9.66 13.70
C ASP A 152 26.89 10.26 12.75
N ASN A 153 27.19 9.56 11.66
CA ASN A 153 28.16 10.00 10.66
C ASN A 153 27.53 10.73 9.46
N LYS A 154 26.21 10.99 9.48
CA LYS A 154 25.46 11.66 8.41
C LYS A 154 25.60 10.96 7.05
N LEU A 155 25.60 9.64 7.05
CA LEU A 155 25.67 8.79 5.87
C LEU A 155 24.26 8.30 5.50
N PRO A 156 23.60 8.90 4.51
CA PRO A 156 22.28 8.43 4.11
C PRO A 156 22.39 7.07 3.42
N LEU A 157 21.53 6.13 3.81
CA LEU A 157 21.36 4.86 3.12
C LEU A 157 20.22 5.04 2.11
N LEU A 158 20.56 5.32 0.85
CA LEU A 158 19.55 5.52 -0.20
C LEU A 158 19.01 4.19 -0.71
N ASP A 159 19.91 3.27 -1.05
CA ASP A 159 19.54 1.98 -1.61
C ASP A 159 20.20 0.80 -0.89
N LEU A 160 19.93 -0.42 -1.36
CA LEU A 160 20.53 -1.64 -0.79
C LEU A 160 22.05 -1.72 -1.04
N LYS A 161 22.58 -1.03 -2.07
CA LYS A 161 24.02 -1.03 -2.34
C LYS A 161 24.75 -0.21 -1.30
N ASP A 162 24.16 0.92 -0.89
CA ASP A 162 24.73 1.73 0.21
C ASP A 162 24.77 0.90 1.49
N PHE A 163 23.68 0.24 1.83
CA PHE A 163 23.63 -0.64 3.00
C PHE A 163 24.68 -1.75 2.93
N ILE A 164 24.86 -2.42 1.77
CA ILE A 164 25.90 -3.44 1.57
C ILE A 164 27.30 -2.84 1.77
N LYS A 165 27.56 -1.67 1.21
CA LYS A 165 28.86 -0.99 1.34
C LYS A 165 29.17 -0.66 2.80
N VAL A 166 28.22 -0.08 3.53
CA VAL A 166 28.41 0.19 4.96
C VAL A 166 28.59 -1.10 5.75
N LEU A 167 27.78 -2.14 5.49
CA LEU A 167 27.92 -3.44 6.13
C LEU A 167 29.32 -4.04 5.93
N GLN A 168 29.87 -3.95 4.73
CA GLN A 168 31.25 -4.39 4.42
C GLN A 168 32.26 -3.56 5.16
N PHE A 169 32.18 -2.23 5.07
CA PHE A 169 33.09 -1.30 5.73
C PHE A 169 33.17 -1.52 7.24
N VAL A 170 32.03 -1.55 7.94
CA VAL A 170 32.01 -1.75 9.40
C VAL A 170 32.47 -3.15 9.84
N SER A 171 32.54 -4.09 8.92
CA SER A 171 33.00 -5.47 9.19
C SER A 171 34.48 -5.69 8.87
N ASP A 172 35.12 -4.76 8.17
CA ASP A 172 36.51 -4.82 7.73
C ASP A 172 37.28 -3.55 8.17
N GLU A 173 37.38 -2.54 7.32
CA GLU A 173 38.22 -1.33 7.57
C GLU A 173 37.74 -0.53 8.78
N GLY A 174 36.43 -0.32 8.95
CA GLY A 174 35.78 0.41 10.05
C GLY A 174 35.55 -0.41 11.31
N LYS A 175 35.96 -1.68 11.34
CA LYS A 175 35.63 -2.61 12.42
C LYS A 175 36.07 -2.15 13.79
N ALA A 176 37.32 -1.64 13.89
CA ALA A 176 37.91 -1.20 15.17
C ALA A 176 37.15 -0.02 15.78
N ASP A 177 36.77 0.96 14.95
CA ASP A 177 35.99 2.12 15.37
C ASP A 177 34.58 1.72 15.75
N MET A 178 33.96 0.85 14.97
CA MET A 178 32.62 0.34 15.22
C MET A 178 32.56 -0.48 16.52
N GLU A 179 33.52 -1.36 16.78
CA GLU A 179 33.57 -2.15 18.01
C GLU A 179 33.81 -1.31 19.27
N LYS A 180 34.53 -0.22 19.14
CA LYS A 180 34.80 0.72 20.23
C LYS A 180 33.54 1.45 20.70
N ASP A 181 32.73 1.95 19.74
CA ASP A 181 31.64 2.86 20.06
C ASP A 181 30.26 2.16 20.07
N TYR A 182 30.09 1.07 19.31
CA TYR A 182 28.78 0.41 19.12
C TYR A 182 28.77 -1.07 19.57
N GLY A 183 29.94 -1.66 19.84
CA GLY A 183 30.06 -3.03 20.34
C GLY A 183 30.55 -4.05 19.29
N LYS A 184 30.84 -5.26 19.76
CA LYS A 184 31.48 -6.29 18.93
C LYS A 184 30.61 -6.77 17.77
N ILE A 185 31.23 -6.93 16.61
CA ILE A 185 30.63 -7.39 15.37
C ILE A 185 30.93 -8.86 15.15
N SER A 186 29.88 -9.65 14.96
CA SER A 186 29.99 -11.06 14.58
C SER A 186 30.12 -11.20 13.06
N THR A 187 31.25 -11.74 12.58
CA THR A 187 31.47 -12.04 11.16
C THR A 187 30.43 -13.01 10.60
N THR A 188 29.94 -13.93 11.41
CA THR A 188 28.85 -14.85 11.04
C THR A 188 27.55 -14.10 10.78
N SER A 189 27.20 -13.13 11.62
CA SER A 189 26.02 -12.29 11.44
C SER A 189 26.12 -11.43 10.20
N THR A 190 27.29 -10.78 9.95
CA THR A 190 27.55 -10.01 8.73
C THR A 190 27.31 -10.84 7.47
N GLY A 191 27.93 -12.03 7.39
CA GLY A 191 27.76 -12.90 6.22
C GLY A 191 26.30 -13.38 6.02
N THR A 192 25.54 -13.56 7.10
CA THR A 192 24.14 -13.93 7.00
C THR A 192 23.30 -12.75 6.51
N ILE A 193 23.49 -11.55 7.05
CA ILE A 193 22.77 -10.34 6.63
C ILE A 193 23.07 -10.05 5.16
N LEU A 194 24.32 -10.14 4.74
CA LEU A 194 24.71 -9.91 3.34
C LEU A 194 23.99 -10.87 2.38
N ARG A 195 23.95 -12.16 2.70
CA ARG A 195 23.22 -13.15 1.87
C ARG A 195 21.72 -12.81 1.78
N LYS A 196 21.12 -12.40 2.89
CA LYS A 196 19.71 -12.04 2.93
C LYS A 196 19.40 -10.76 2.12
N VAL A 197 20.31 -9.78 2.13
CA VAL A 197 20.16 -8.57 1.29
C VAL A 197 20.30 -8.92 -0.19
N ILE A 198 21.27 -9.75 -0.56
CA ILE A 198 21.42 -10.23 -1.95
C ILE A 198 20.18 -11.01 -2.40
N GLU A 199 19.63 -11.87 -1.55
CA GLU A 199 18.37 -12.59 -1.84
C GLU A 199 17.22 -11.61 -2.09
N LEU A 200 17.11 -10.54 -1.29
CA LEU A 200 16.10 -9.50 -1.45
C LEU A 200 16.29 -8.73 -2.77
N GLN A 201 17.55 -8.40 -3.14
CA GLN A 201 17.86 -7.77 -4.45
C GLN A 201 17.46 -8.69 -5.62
N GLN A 202 17.72 -9.99 -5.53
CA GLN A 202 17.31 -10.95 -6.58
C GLN A 202 15.78 -11.04 -6.74
N GLN A 203 15.01 -10.74 -5.71
CA GLN A 203 13.56 -10.61 -5.79
C GLN A 203 13.09 -9.28 -6.40
N GLY A 204 14.01 -8.36 -6.69
CA GLY A 204 13.75 -7.09 -7.37
C GLY A 204 13.57 -5.89 -6.45
N ALA A 205 14.01 -5.99 -5.19
CA ALA A 205 13.89 -4.88 -4.23
C ALA A 205 14.67 -3.62 -4.63
N ASP A 206 15.67 -3.74 -5.49
CA ASP A 206 16.40 -2.58 -6.05
C ASP A 206 15.49 -1.61 -6.84
N VAL A 207 14.31 -2.07 -7.25
CA VAL A 207 13.33 -1.22 -7.93
C VAL A 207 12.60 -0.32 -6.92
N PHE A 208 12.39 -0.83 -5.71
CA PHE A 208 11.71 -0.11 -4.63
C PHE A 208 12.66 0.78 -3.82
N PHE A 209 13.85 0.25 -3.44
CA PHE A 209 14.81 1.04 -2.68
C PHE A 209 15.61 1.99 -3.58
N GLY A 210 15.68 3.26 -3.19
CA GLY A 210 16.40 4.31 -3.91
C GLY A 210 15.97 5.70 -3.46
N GLU A 211 16.29 6.69 -4.25
CA GLU A 211 15.84 8.06 -3.97
C GLU A 211 14.31 8.11 -3.83
N LYS A 212 13.86 8.79 -2.79
CA LYS A 212 12.45 8.96 -2.49
C LYS A 212 11.69 9.54 -3.67
N SER A 213 10.58 8.92 -4.03
CA SER A 213 9.79 9.32 -5.21
C SER A 213 8.42 9.93 -4.86
N PHE A 214 8.03 9.93 -3.59
CA PHE A 214 6.73 10.46 -3.15
C PHE A 214 6.79 10.91 -1.69
N GLU A 215 5.91 11.84 -1.33
CA GLU A 215 5.59 12.20 0.04
C GLU A 215 4.22 11.59 0.43
N VAL A 216 3.97 11.43 1.73
CA VAL A 216 2.67 10.93 2.21
C VAL A 216 1.53 11.85 1.75
N ASP A 217 1.79 13.15 1.68
CA ASP A 217 0.83 14.16 1.21
C ASP A 217 0.41 13.95 -0.25
N ASP A 218 1.26 13.34 -1.07
CA ASP A 218 0.91 12.97 -2.45
C ASP A 218 -0.24 11.96 -2.53
N LEU A 219 -0.41 11.15 -1.49
CA LEU A 219 -1.50 10.17 -1.39
C LEU A 219 -2.78 10.78 -0.79
N MET A 220 -2.72 12.03 -0.29
CA MET A 220 -3.84 12.72 0.37
C MET A 220 -4.38 13.89 -0.45
N ARG A 221 -4.22 13.85 -1.78
CA ARG A 221 -4.62 14.93 -2.68
C ARG A 221 -6.12 14.88 -3.02
N ILE A 222 -6.64 16.07 -3.30
CA ILE A 222 -7.96 16.29 -3.90
C ILE A 222 -7.71 16.90 -5.28
N ASN A 223 -8.45 16.46 -6.31
CA ASN A 223 -8.32 17.01 -7.64
C ASN A 223 -9.04 18.37 -7.80
N GLU A 224 -8.90 19.00 -8.96
CA GLU A 224 -9.49 20.31 -9.26
C GLU A 224 -11.03 20.29 -9.22
N ASP A 225 -11.66 19.15 -9.44
CA ASP A 225 -13.12 18.97 -9.36
C ASP A 225 -13.62 18.74 -7.92
N GLY A 226 -12.73 18.78 -6.92
CA GLY A 226 -13.06 18.55 -5.51
C GLY A 226 -13.18 17.09 -5.13
N LYS A 227 -12.78 16.13 -6.00
CA LYS A 227 -12.81 14.70 -5.69
C LYS A 227 -11.51 14.25 -5.02
N GLY A 228 -11.63 13.37 -4.03
CA GLY A 228 -10.46 12.71 -3.44
C GLY A 228 -9.76 11.80 -4.45
N MET A 229 -8.42 11.88 -4.53
CA MET A 229 -7.63 11.00 -5.39
C MET A 229 -7.72 9.55 -4.90
N ILE A 230 -7.82 8.61 -5.85
CA ILE A 230 -7.80 7.17 -5.58
C ILE A 230 -6.42 6.65 -6.00
N SER A 231 -5.56 6.41 -5.03
CA SER A 231 -4.22 5.84 -5.25
C SER A 231 -4.29 4.32 -5.19
N ILE A 232 -3.92 3.64 -6.29
CA ILE A 232 -3.96 2.18 -6.40
C ILE A 232 -2.55 1.63 -6.53
N VAL A 233 -2.05 0.98 -5.47
CA VAL A 233 -0.77 0.28 -5.49
C VAL A 233 -0.97 -1.09 -6.14
N ARG A 234 -0.40 -1.26 -7.32
CA ARG A 234 -0.48 -2.52 -8.08
C ARG A 234 0.64 -3.46 -7.64
N VAL A 235 0.25 -4.63 -7.16
CA VAL A 235 1.17 -5.68 -6.68
C VAL A 235 0.91 -7.03 -7.35
N THR A 236 0.32 -7.01 -8.54
CA THR A 236 -0.09 -8.23 -9.26
C THR A 236 1.08 -9.14 -9.64
N ASP A 237 2.25 -8.57 -9.91
CA ASP A 237 3.48 -9.28 -10.27
C ASP A 237 4.38 -9.61 -9.06
N LEU A 238 3.95 -9.24 -7.85
CA LEU A 238 4.71 -9.50 -6.63
C LEU A 238 4.21 -10.75 -5.86
N GLN A 239 3.15 -11.41 -6.34
CA GLN A 239 2.56 -12.57 -5.65
C GLN A 239 3.57 -13.71 -5.42
N ASP A 240 4.51 -13.90 -6.36
CA ASP A 240 5.56 -14.92 -6.26
C ASP A 240 6.85 -14.40 -5.58
N ARG A 241 6.81 -13.19 -5.01
CA ARG A 241 7.94 -12.51 -4.37
C ARG A 241 7.60 -12.14 -2.93
N PRO A 242 7.61 -13.11 -2.01
CA PRO A 242 7.03 -12.95 -0.67
C PRO A 242 7.77 -11.95 0.23
N LYS A 243 8.91 -11.40 -0.22
CA LYS A 243 9.68 -10.39 0.52
C LYS A 243 9.51 -8.97 -0.04
N LEU A 244 8.76 -8.80 -1.13
CA LEU A 244 8.36 -7.52 -1.70
C LEU A 244 6.87 -7.31 -1.48
#